data_2486c862b04326a939ea1b5907645192
#
_entry.id   2486c862b04326a939ea1b5907645192
#
_cell.length_a   1.000
_cell.length_b   1.000
_cell.length_c   1.000
_cell.angle_alpha   90.00
_cell.angle_beta   90.00
_cell.angle_gamma   90.00
#
_symmetry.space_group_name_H-M   'P 1'
#
loop_
_entity.id
_entity.type
_entity.pdbx_description
1 polymer ?
#
loop_
_entity_poly.entity_id
_entity_poly.type
_entity_poly.pdbx_seq_one_letter_code
_entity_poly.pdbx_strand_id
1 'polypeptide(L)'
;MQCQKRPFPKRLFLIRLFGILSHRFWFRFIFKYNYLLEVKMFDELRDLVERDYDVFTGIALEGYFRKKFIEERKYSWLGGWWNRKGEMEIDLVCDNEFKNQLDFYEVKRGRKRINLTVLERKVEAFFEKNPSLTERKHTLAGLSIDDM
;
A
#
# COMPACT_ATOMS: atom_id res chain seq x y z
N MET A 1 -1.11 32.06 -17.62
CA MET A 1 -0.74 32.06 -16.18
C MET A 1 -0.40 30.64 -15.78
N GLN A 2 0.90 30.28 -15.80
CA GLN A 2 1.34 28.92 -15.42
C GLN A 2 1.36 28.84 -13.89
N CYS A 3 0.45 28.02 -13.34
CA CYS A 3 0.44 27.70 -11.91
C CYS A 3 1.63 26.77 -11.60
N GLN A 4 2.71 27.34 -11.12
CA GLN A 4 3.90 26.62 -10.70
C GLN A 4 3.56 25.83 -9.42
N LYS A 5 3.24 24.52 -9.58
CA LYS A 5 2.99 23.61 -8.47
C LYS A 5 4.30 23.44 -7.70
N ARG A 6 4.40 24.05 -6.51
CA ARG A 6 5.51 23.78 -5.59
C ARG A 6 5.42 22.32 -5.13
N PRO A 7 6.48 21.54 -5.27
CA PRO A 7 6.48 20.18 -4.73
C PRO A 7 6.33 20.26 -3.20
N PHE A 8 5.45 19.44 -2.66
CA PHE A 8 5.26 19.30 -1.22
C PHE A 8 6.59 18.87 -0.59
N PRO A 9 7.07 19.51 0.49
CA PRO A 9 8.35 19.14 1.07
C PRO A 9 8.29 17.70 1.61
N LYS A 10 9.10 16.80 1.06
CA LYS A 10 9.20 15.37 1.44
C LYS A 10 9.30 15.18 2.96
N ARG A 11 9.94 16.10 3.65
CA ARG A 11 10.12 16.08 5.11
C ARG A 11 8.78 16.21 5.87
N LEU A 12 7.87 17.05 5.41
CA LEU A 12 6.54 17.21 6.04
C LEU A 12 5.66 15.97 5.83
N PHE A 13 5.79 15.33 4.68
CA PHE A 13 5.13 14.07 4.36
C PHE A 13 5.57 12.93 5.29
N LEU A 14 6.87 12.76 5.49
CA LEU A 14 7.42 11.74 6.38
C LEU A 14 6.98 11.94 7.84
N ILE A 15 6.95 13.18 8.34
CA ILE A 15 6.48 13.50 9.70
C ILE A 15 5.00 13.12 9.87
N ARG A 16 4.14 13.45 8.91
CA ARG A 16 2.71 13.09 8.95
C ARG A 16 2.50 11.58 8.88
N LEU A 17 3.26 10.90 8.03
CA LEU A 17 3.20 9.45 7.92
C LEU A 17 3.66 8.78 9.22
N PHE A 18 4.78 9.22 9.80
CA PHE A 18 5.29 8.71 11.06
C PHE A 18 4.25 8.88 12.18
N GLY A 19 3.58 10.03 12.25
CA GLY A 19 2.49 10.25 13.21
C GLY A 19 1.35 9.25 13.05
N ILE A 20 0.89 8.99 11.81
CA ILE A 20 -0.19 8.03 11.55
C ILE A 20 0.25 6.60 11.88
N LEU A 21 1.47 6.21 11.51
CA LEU A 21 1.99 4.87 11.77
C LEU A 21 2.20 4.62 13.27
N SER A 22 2.70 5.61 14.01
CA SER A 22 2.89 5.48 15.46
C SER A 22 1.55 5.35 16.19
N HIS A 23 0.52 6.10 15.80
CA HIS A 23 -0.82 5.92 16.35
C HIS A 23 -1.41 4.55 16.04
N ARG A 24 -1.30 4.08 14.80
CA ARG A 24 -1.76 2.74 14.42
C ARG A 24 -1.03 1.64 15.18
N PHE A 25 0.29 1.76 15.34
CA PHE A 25 1.09 0.84 16.13
C PHE A 25 0.65 0.84 17.59
N TRP A 26 0.47 2.04 18.18
CA TRP A 26 0.02 2.22 19.55
C TRP A 26 -1.32 1.51 19.79
N PHE A 27 -2.35 1.79 18.99
CA PHE A 27 -3.65 1.17 19.15
C PHE A 27 -3.64 -0.33 18.89
N ARG A 28 -2.88 -0.80 17.92
CA ARG A 28 -2.80 -2.21 17.54
C ARG A 28 -2.13 -3.07 18.60
N PHE A 29 -1.03 -2.59 19.18
CA PHE A 29 -0.17 -3.39 20.03
C PHE A 29 -0.15 -2.90 21.48
N ILE A 30 -0.03 -1.62 21.73
CA ILE A 30 0.14 -1.10 23.08
C ILE A 30 -1.21 -0.98 23.80
N PHE A 31 -2.15 -0.24 23.21
CA PHE A 31 -3.46 -0.02 23.84
C PHE A 31 -4.26 -1.31 23.97
N LYS A 32 -4.29 -2.13 22.91
CA LYS A 32 -5.02 -3.41 22.91
C LYS A 32 -4.53 -4.38 23.99
N TYR A 33 -3.25 -4.35 24.29
CA TYR A 33 -2.59 -5.27 25.24
C TYR A 33 -2.02 -4.53 26.46
N ASN A 34 -2.62 -3.40 26.86
CA ASN A 34 -2.16 -2.59 27.99
C ASN A 34 -2.06 -3.39 29.29
N TYR A 35 -2.91 -4.38 29.50
CA TYR A 35 -2.84 -5.27 30.65
C TYR A 35 -1.46 -5.94 30.76
N LEU A 36 -0.88 -6.40 29.67
CA LEU A 36 0.46 -7.01 29.69
C LEU A 36 1.55 -6.03 30.16
N LEU A 37 1.39 -4.75 29.82
CA LEU A 37 2.26 -3.68 30.30
C LEU A 37 2.10 -3.43 31.82
N GLU A 38 0.86 -3.38 32.28
CA GLU A 38 0.53 -3.17 33.71
C GLU A 38 1.10 -4.27 34.60
N VAL A 39 1.02 -5.52 34.14
CA VAL A 39 1.56 -6.69 34.86
C VAL A 39 3.03 -7.00 34.51
N LYS A 40 3.69 -6.14 33.71
CA LYS A 40 5.10 -6.23 33.29
C LYS A 40 5.45 -7.50 32.50
N MET A 41 4.50 -8.07 31.77
CA MET A 41 4.70 -9.21 30.88
C MET A 41 5.21 -8.73 29.51
N PHE A 42 6.43 -8.20 29.48
CA PHE A 42 7.00 -7.57 28.28
C PHE A 42 7.41 -8.58 27.20
N ASP A 43 7.79 -9.78 27.59
CA ASP A 43 8.18 -10.83 26.65
C ASP A 43 6.96 -11.30 25.84
N GLU A 44 5.83 -11.51 26.49
CA GLU A 44 4.57 -11.88 25.85
C GLU A 44 4.08 -10.79 24.93
N LEU A 45 4.22 -9.52 25.33
CA LEU A 45 3.87 -8.39 24.45
C LEU A 45 4.78 -8.34 23.22
N ARG A 46 6.09 -8.57 23.39
CA ARG A 46 7.04 -8.64 22.27
C ARG A 46 6.64 -9.75 21.29
N ASP A 47 6.35 -10.95 21.79
CA ASP A 47 5.97 -12.10 20.96
C ASP A 47 4.69 -11.82 20.15
N LEU A 48 3.72 -11.13 20.75
CA LEU A 48 2.52 -10.66 20.04
C LEU A 48 2.84 -9.64 18.94
N VAL A 49 3.74 -8.71 19.20
CA VAL A 49 4.20 -7.74 18.21
C VAL A 49 4.90 -8.45 17.06
N GLU A 50 5.86 -9.33 17.36
CA GLU A 50 6.62 -10.08 16.35
C GLU A 50 5.71 -10.93 15.46
N ARG A 51 4.73 -11.62 16.05
CA ARG A 51 3.76 -12.42 15.31
C ARG A 51 2.99 -11.62 14.26
N ASP A 52 2.54 -10.42 14.61
CA ASP A 52 1.65 -9.62 13.77
C ASP A 52 2.41 -8.54 12.97
N TYR A 53 3.71 -8.37 13.18
CA TYR A 53 4.51 -7.28 12.65
C TYR A 53 4.57 -7.25 11.12
N ASP A 54 4.69 -8.42 10.49
CA ASP A 54 4.78 -8.51 9.03
C ASP A 54 3.47 -8.04 8.37
N VAL A 55 2.34 -8.45 8.90
CA VAL A 55 1.02 -8.03 8.41
C VAL A 55 0.81 -6.53 8.65
N PHE A 56 1.14 -6.05 9.85
CA PHE A 56 1.01 -4.63 10.18
C PHE A 56 1.84 -3.75 9.26
N THR A 57 3.09 -4.11 9.03
CA THR A 57 4.02 -3.33 8.19
C THR A 57 3.67 -3.42 6.70
N GLY A 58 3.11 -4.55 6.23
CA GLY A 58 2.58 -4.69 4.87
C GLY A 58 1.46 -3.69 4.61
N ILE A 59 0.41 -3.69 5.44
CA ILE A 59 -0.71 -2.75 5.35
C ILE A 59 -0.24 -1.28 5.46
N ALA A 60 0.74 -1.03 6.32
CA ALA A 60 1.30 0.31 6.50
C ALA A 60 2.00 0.80 5.22
N LEU A 61 2.75 -0.08 4.54
CA LEU A 61 3.48 0.23 3.31
C LEU A 61 2.53 0.48 2.13
N GLU A 62 1.48 -0.33 1.99
CA GLU A 62 0.41 -0.08 1.00
C GLU A 62 -0.24 1.29 1.23
N GLY A 63 -0.58 1.60 2.48
CA GLY A 63 -1.13 2.89 2.86
C GLY A 63 -0.18 4.05 2.57
N TYR A 64 1.13 3.85 2.71
CA TYR A 64 2.15 4.82 2.34
C TYR A 64 2.11 5.14 0.84
N PHE A 65 2.21 4.12 -0.03
CA PHE A 65 2.23 4.33 -1.47
C PHE A 65 0.91 4.90 -1.98
N ARG A 66 -0.23 4.45 -1.44
CA ARG A 66 -1.54 5.03 -1.75
C ARG A 66 -1.55 6.54 -1.46
N LYS A 67 -1.08 6.95 -0.29
CA LYS A 67 -1.03 8.35 0.09
C LYS A 67 -0.04 9.15 -0.77
N LYS A 68 1.14 8.59 -1.05
CA LYS A 68 2.16 9.18 -1.94
C LYS A 68 1.57 9.49 -3.31
N PHE A 69 0.87 8.51 -3.92
CA PHE A 69 0.25 8.69 -5.25
C PHE A 69 -0.90 9.68 -5.25
N ILE A 70 -1.68 9.76 -4.17
CA ILE A 70 -2.71 10.79 -4.01
C ILE A 70 -2.07 12.20 -3.96
N GLU A 71 -0.98 12.37 -3.23
CA GLU A 71 -0.28 13.65 -3.11
C GLU A 71 0.42 14.06 -4.42
N GLU A 72 0.93 13.10 -5.19
CA GLU A 72 1.49 13.32 -6.52
C GLU A 72 0.42 13.75 -7.55
N ARG A 73 -0.87 13.49 -7.29
CA ARG A 73 -2.00 13.84 -8.16
C ARG A 73 -1.82 13.33 -9.59
N LYS A 74 -1.17 12.19 -9.76
CA LYS A 74 -0.88 11.59 -11.06
C LYS A 74 -2.08 10.81 -11.61
N TYR A 75 -2.91 10.27 -10.72
CA TYR A 75 -3.99 9.38 -11.05
C TYR A 75 -5.36 10.04 -10.81
N SER A 76 -6.33 9.72 -11.67
CA SER A 76 -7.73 10.13 -11.54
C SER A 76 -8.48 9.26 -10.53
N TRP A 77 -8.08 7.98 -10.41
CA TRP A 77 -8.60 7.04 -9.42
C TRP A 77 -7.50 6.11 -8.94
N LEU A 78 -7.66 5.62 -7.70
CA LEU A 78 -6.69 4.76 -7.03
C LEU A 78 -7.39 3.87 -6.01
N GLY A 79 -7.15 2.56 -6.09
CA GLY A 79 -7.75 1.58 -5.20
C GLY A 79 -6.99 0.26 -5.18
N GLY A 80 -7.50 -0.73 -4.47
CA GLY A 80 -7.12 -2.13 -4.58
C GLY A 80 -8.16 -2.91 -5.37
N TRP A 81 -7.80 -4.09 -5.82
CA TRP A 81 -8.73 -5.01 -6.45
C TRP A 81 -8.58 -6.42 -5.86
N TRP A 82 -9.68 -7.10 -5.70
CA TRP A 82 -9.72 -8.51 -5.29
C TRP A 82 -10.85 -9.25 -6.03
N ASN A 83 -10.63 -10.52 -6.29
CA ASN A 83 -11.67 -11.34 -6.89
C ASN A 83 -12.75 -11.70 -5.85
N ARG A 84 -13.92 -12.16 -6.33
CA ARG A 84 -15.07 -12.47 -5.46
C ARG A 84 -14.76 -13.53 -4.38
N LYS A 85 -13.78 -14.41 -4.64
CA LYS A 85 -13.38 -15.47 -3.70
C LYS A 85 -12.31 -15.02 -2.72
N GLY A 86 -11.69 -13.83 -2.93
CA GLY A 86 -10.59 -13.33 -2.11
C GLY A 86 -9.25 -14.06 -2.32
N GLU A 87 -9.16 -14.88 -3.39
CA GLU A 87 -7.93 -15.66 -3.69
C GLU A 87 -6.90 -14.84 -4.47
N MET A 88 -7.35 -13.81 -5.18
CA MET A 88 -6.51 -12.90 -5.96
C MET A 88 -6.75 -11.47 -5.52
N GLU A 89 -5.66 -10.78 -5.24
CA GLU A 89 -5.66 -9.39 -4.80
C GLU A 89 -4.55 -8.63 -5.51
N ILE A 90 -4.84 -7.40 -5.96
CA ILE A 90 -3.87 -6.43 -6.46
C ILE A 90 -3.83 -5.29 -5.45
N ASP A 91 -2.66 -5.04 -4.88
CA ASP A 91 -2.49 -4.09 -3.78
C ASP A 91 -2.85 -2.66 -4.19
N LEU A 92 -2.43 -2.24 -5.39
CA LEU A 92 -2.79 -0.94 -5.96
C LEU A 92 -3.11 -1.04 -7.45
N VAL A 93 -4.27 -0.55 -7.81
CA VAL A 93 -4.72 -0.27 -9.18
C VAL A 93 -4.87 1.24 -9.31
N CYS A 94 -4.15 1.83 -10.24
CA CYS A 94 -4.07 3.28 -10.42
C CYS A 94 -4.53 3.65 -11.82
N ASP A 95 -5.60 4.42 -11.91
CA ASP A 95 -6.17 4.88 -13.19
C ASP A 95 -5.71 6.30 -13.51
N ASN A 96 -5.10 6.47 -14.67
CA ASN A 96 -4.84 7.76 -15.28
C ASN A 96 -5.73 7.92 -16.52
N GLU A 97 -6.95 8.39 -16.32
CA GLU A 97 -7.95 8.56 -17.37
C GLU A 97 -7.46 9.51 -18.49
N PHE A 98 -6.73 10.57 -18.12
CA PHE A 98 -6.20 11.55 -19.09
C PHE A 98 -5.15 10.95 -20.04
N LYS A 99 -4.44 9.90 -19.63
CA LYS A 99 -3.45 9.19 -20.45
C LYS A 99 -3.98 7.89 -21.02
N ASN A 100 -5.22 7.52 -20.70
CA ASN A 100 -5.82 6.23 -21.03
C ASN A 100 -4.91 5.07 -20.59
N GLN A 101 -4.42 5.11 -19.33
CA GLN A 101 -3.43 4.19 -18.79
C GLN A 101 -3.86 3.68 -17.41
N LEU A 102 -3.63 2.39 -17.18
CA LEU A 102 -3.77 1.72 -15.89
C LEU A 102 -2.39 1.26 -15.41
N ASP A 103 -2.05 1.57 -14.17
CA ASP A 103 -0.83 1.09 -13.54
C ASP A 103 -1.20 0.15 -12.39
N PHE A 104 -0.59 -1.05 -12.38
CA PHE A 104 -0.84 -2.08 -11.39
C PHE A 104 0.42 -2.30 -10.54
N TYR A 105 0.25 -2.31 -9.22
CA TYR A 105 1.38 -2.47 -8.32
C TYR A 105 1.15 -3.59 -7.31
N GLU A 106 2.19 -4.41 -7.13
CA GLU A 106 2.35 -5.32 -5.99
C GLU A 106 3.26 -4.65 -4.97
N VAL A 107 2.81 -4.58 -3.71
CA VAL A 107 3.55 -3.93 -2.62
C VAL A 107 4.10 -4.99 -1.67
N LYS A 108 5.41 -5.06 -1.51
CA LYS A 108 6.07 -5.99 -0.57
C LYS A 108 7.15 -5.27 0.23
N ARG A 109 7.40 -5.69 1.46
CA ARG A 109 8.45 -5.11 2.29
C ARG A 109 9.83 -5.20 1.63
N GLY A 110 10.17 -6.34 1.07
CA GLY A 110 11.44 -6.56 0.38
C GLY A 110 11.25 -6.78 -1.11
N ARG A 111 12.05 -6.14 -1.93
CA ARG A 111 12.00 -6.24 -3.40
C ARG A 111 12.11 -7.69 -3.90
N LYS A 112 12.87 -8.54 -3.21
CA LYS A 112 13.00 -9.97 -3.54
C LYS A 112 11.70 -10.79 -3.42
N ARG A 113 10.71 -10.28 -2.69
CA ARG A 113 9.39 -10.91 -2.52
C ARG A 113 8.39 -10.50 -3.61
N ILE A 114 8.74 -9.56 -4.48
CA ILE A 114 7.90 -9.11 -5.59
C ILE A 114 7.99 -10.14 -6.71
N ASN A 115 6.84 -10.62 -7.16
CA ASN A 115 6.74 -11.56 -8.28
C ASN A 115 5.81 -10.99 -9.35
N LEU A 116 6.39 -10.40 -10.39
CA LEU A 116 5.65 -9.77 -11.47
C LEU A 116 4.84 -10.77 -12.30
N THR A 117 5.27 -12.04 -12.43
CA THR A 117 4.50 -13.07 -13.13
C THR A 117 3.20 -13.40 -12.38
N VAL A 118 3.24 -13.37 -11.04
CA VAL A 118 2.02 -13.54 -10.24
C VAL A 118 1.11 -12.31 -10.39
N LEU A 119 1.67 -11.11 -10.39
CA LEU A 119 0.91 -9.88 -10.63
C LEU A 119 0.26 -9.89 -12.01
N GLU A 120 0.96 -10.35 -13.06
CA GLU A 120 0.45 -10.46 -14.42
C GLU A 120 -0.82 -11.32 -14.47
N ARG A 121 -0.80 -12.52 -13.88
CA ARG A 121 -2.00 -13.38 -13.78
C ARG A 121 -3.17 -12.72 -13.05
N LYS A 122 -2.89 -11.94 -12.01
CA LYS A 122 -3.92 -11.18 -11.30
C LYS A 122 -4.51 -10.08 -12.20
N VAL A 123 -3.68 -9.43 -13.01
CA VAL A 123 -4.10 -8.39 -13.96
C VAL A 123 -4.92 -8.98 -15.10
N GLU A 124 -4.57 -10.17 -15.59
CA GLU A 124 -5.41 -10.92 -16.56
C GLU A 124 -6.81 -11.17 -15.97
N ALA A 125 -6.88 -11.68 -14.75
CA ALA A 125 -8.16 -11.91 -14.06
C ALA A 125 -8.93 -10.60 -13.78
N PHE A 126 -8.23 -9.48 -13.57
CA PHE A 126 -8.85 -8.17 -13.49
C PHE A 126 -9.51 -7.77 -14.80
N PHE A 127 -8.83 -7.92 -15.94
CA PHE A 127 -9.37 -7.60 -17.26
C PHE A 127 -10.52 -8.51 -17.68
N GLU A 128 -10.49 -9.81 -17.32
CA GLU A 128 -11.63 -10.70 -17.53
C GLU A 128 -12.92 -10.18 -16.86
N LYS A 129 -12.80 -9.52 -15.71
CA LYS A 129 -13.94 -8.93 -15.00
C LYS A 129 -14.27 -7.50 -15.45
N ASN A 130 -13.35 -6.86 -16.15
CA ASN A 130 -13.48 -5.48 -16.63
C ASN A 130 -13.14 -5.37 -18.13
N PRO A 131 -13.92 -6.02 -19.03
CA PRO A 131 -13.59 -6.10 -20.45
C PRO A 131 -13.46 -4.74 -21.14
N SER A 132 -14.20 -3.75 -20.67
CA SER A 132 -14.17 -2.37 -21.21
C SER A 132 -12.82 -1.65 -21.00
N LEU A 133 -11.97 -2.19 -20.13
CA LEU A 133 -10.66 -1.61 -19.82
C LEU A 133 -9.50 -2.31 -20.54
N THR A 134 -9.77 -3.40 -21.26
CA THR A 134 -8.74 -4.27 -21.87
C THR A 134 -7.90 -3.55 -22.93
N GLU A 135 -8.49 -2.60 -23.66
CA GLU A 135 -7.79 -1.84 -24.69
C GLU A 135 -6.91 -0.70 -24.15
N ARG A 136 -6.96 -0.48 -22.86
CA ARG A 136 -6.16 0.59 -22.22
C ARG A 136 -4.70 0.16 -22.07
N LYS A 137 -3.79 1.11 -22.26
CA LYS A 137 -2.38 0.89 -21.94
C LYS A 137 -2.25 0.53 -20.46
N HIS A 138 -1.41 -0.44 -20.13
CA HIS A 138 -1.17 -0.79 -18.75
C HIS A 138 0.30 -1.08 -18.46
N THR A 139 0.67 -0.90 -17.20
CA THR A 139 2.01 -1.22 -16.68
C THR A 139 1.89 -2.02 -15.40
N LEU A 140 2.89 -2.87 -15.16
CA LEU A 140 3.01 -3.64 -13.92
C LEU A 140 4.33 -3.29 -13.25
N ALA A 141 4.27 -3.03 -11.96
CA ALA A 141 5.48 -2.76 -11.19
C ALA A 141 5.38 -3.27 -9.74
N GLY A 142 6.52 -3.53 -9.14
CA GLY A 142 6.62 -3.84 -7.72
C GLY A 142 7.12 -2.63 -6.94
N LEU A 143 6.56 -2.44 -5.76
CA LEU A 143 6.95 -1.40 -4.81
C LEU A 143 7.42 -2.02 -3.50
N SER A 144 8.48 -1.49 -2.94
CA SER A 144 9.08 -1.95 -1.70
C SER A 144 9.51 -0.78 -0.80
N ILE A 145 10.06 -1.08 0.37
CA ILE A 145 10.65 -0.05 1.23
C ILE A 145 11.72 0.77 0.50
N ASP A 146 12.43 0.16 -0.44
CA ASP A 146 13.49 0.82 -1.22
C ASP A 146 12.95 1.94 -2.15
N ASP A 147 11.63 1.97 -2.39
CA ASP A 147 10.95 2.95 -3.26
C ASP A 147 10.28 4.11 -2.47
N MET A 148 10.54 4.17 -1.16
CA MET A 148 9.98 5.20 -0.26
C MET A 148 10.64 6.58 -0.40
#